data_c9163dd53b7ddbb57acfd2eb16ece317
#
_entry.id   c9163dd53b7ddbb57acfd2eb16ece317
#
_cell.length_a   1.000
_cell.length_b   1.000
_cell.length_c   1.000
_cell.angle_alpha   90.00
_cell.angle_beta   90.00
_cell.angle_gamma   90.00
#
_symmetry.space_group_name_H-M   'P 1'
#
loop_
_entity.id
_entity.type
_entity.pdbx_description
1 polymer ?
#
loop_
_entity_poly.entity_id
_entity_poly.type
_entity_poly.pdbx_seq_one_letter_code
_entity_poly.pdbx_strand_id
1 'polypeptide(L)'
;IPIAVDMDGTLILTDMSWVSIRRVILRRPWSIVGMLAKEFTGRRAQWKRDLAERLVFDPAELEYHEAFLDWLTGERAKGRTLILATASDRIIAEQVAGHVGLFSDVMASDSTFNLRGEKKAEALVSRFGERGFAYAGNSKHDLPVWERSGEGIVVKPERGLLDKVGDSADTIFE
;
A
#
# COMPACT_ATOMS: atom_id res chain seq x y z
N ILE A 1 -12.93 6.00 -13.90
CA ILE A 1 -12.39 4.74 -13.39
C ILE A 1 -11.94 4.92 -11.93
N PRO A 2 -12.02 3.86 -11.09
CA PRO A 2 -11.58 3.93 -9.71
C PRO A 2 -10.06 4.12 -9.62
N ILE A 3 -9.61 4.70 -8.50
CA ILE A 3 -8.19 4.84 -8.20
C ILE A 3 -7.83 3.83 -7.10
N ALA A 4 -6.95 2.91 -7.40
CA ALA A 4 -6.32 2.03 -6.42
C ALA A 4 -5.03 2.72 -5.92
N VAL A 5 -4.89 2.84 -4.62
CA VAL A 5 -3.82 3.58 -3.96
C VAL A 5 -2.99 2.64 -3.11
N ASP A 6 -1.68 2.59 -3.36
CA ASP A 6 -0.73 1.92 -2.47
C ASP A 6 -0.55 2.73 -1.18
N MET A 7 -0.20 2.03 -0.09
CA MET A 7 -0.09 2.67 1.22
C MET A 7 1.34 3.08 1.55
N ASP A 8 2.24 2.11 1.63
CA ASP A 8 3.61 2.32 2.11
C ASP A 8 4.48 3.06 1.09
N GLY A 9 4.99 4.23 1.46
CA GLY A 9 5.79 5.08 0.60
C GLY A 9 4.97 5.89 -0.42
N THR A 10 3.66 5.71 -0.49
CA THR A 10 2.73 6.40 -1.40
C THR A 10 1.79 7.30 -0.62
N LEU A 11 0.83 6.73 0.09
CA LEU A 11 -0.10 7.45 0.96
C LEU A 11 0.58 7.91 2.23
N ILE A 12 1.36 7.03 2.85
CA ILE A 12 2.21 7.32 4.00
C ILE A 12 3.68 7.29 3.59
N LEU A 13 4.47 8.17 4.18
CA LEU A 13 5.89 8.35 3.83
C LEU A 13 6.81 7.31 4.48
N THR A 14 6.30 6.51 5.40
CA THR A 14 7.03 5.46 6.12
C THR A 14 6.55 4.08 5.73
N ASP A 15 7.44 3.10 5.66
CA ASP A 15 7.07 1.69 5.51
C ASP A 15 6.47 1.17 6.83
N MET A 16 5.20 0.73 6.78
CA MET A 16 4.49 0.21 7.96
C MET A 16 5.12 -1.04 8.53
N SER A 17 5.75 -1.87 7.72
CA SER A 17 6.48 -3.05 8.21
C SER A 17 7.65 -2.65 9.12
N TRP A 18 8.38 -1.59 8.75
CA TRP A 18 9.46 -1.06 9.58
C TRP A 18 8.95 -0.46 10.89
N VAL A 19 7.89 0.36 10.83
CA VAL A 19 7.27 0.94 12.03
C VAL A 19 6.75 -0.16 12.97
N SER A 20 6.11 -1.18 12.40
CA SER A 20 5.59 -2.34 13.13
C SER A 20 6.71 -3.12 13.81
N ILE A 21 7.80 -3.42 13.11
CA ILE A 21 8.98 -4.10 13.64
C ILE A 21 9.57 -3.29 14.79
N ARG A 22 9.78 -2.00 14.59
CA ARG A 22 10.36 -1.11 15.61
C ARG A 22 9.53 -1.09 16.89
N ARG A 23 8.21 -1.04 16.80
CA ARG A 23 7.31 -1.03 17.96
C ARG A 23 7.30 -2.38 18.70
N VAL A 24 7.33 -3.49 17.97
CA VAL A 24 7.42 -4.84 18.56
C VAL A 24 8.77 -5.03 19.27
N ILE A 25 9.86 -4.55 18.68
CA ILE A 25 11.19 -4.56 19.32
C ILE A 25 11.17 -3.81 20.66
N LEU A 26 10.57 -2.63 20.70
CA LEU A 26 10.50 -1.81 21.91
C LEU A 26 9.65 -2.43 23.02
N ARG A 27 8.64 -3.24 22.67
CA ARG A 27 7.71 -3.84 23.63
C ARG A 27 8.05 -5.27 24.01
N ARG A 28 8.50 -6.09 23.06
CA ARG A 28 8.77 -7.52 23.24
C ARG A 28 9.95 -7.97 22.38
N PRO A 29 11.19 -7.78 22.82
CA PRO A 29 12.40 -8.10 22.04
C PRO A 29 12.46 -9.55 21.55
N TRP A 30 11.93 -10.49 22.30
CA TRP A 30 11.93 -11.93 21.99
C TRP A 30 11.06 -12.31 20.77
N SER A 31 10.13 -11.46 20.37
CA SER A 31 9.27 -11.71 19.22
C SER A 31 10.02 -11.64 17.89
N ILE A 32 11.20 -11.02 17.86
CA ILE A 32 12.02 -10.84 16.65
C ILE A 32 12.48 -12.18 16.08
N VAL A 33 12.88 -13.12 16.94
CA VAL A 33 13.40 -14.42 16.53
C VAL A 33 12.34 -15.20 15.73
N GLY A 34 11.09 -15.21 16.19
CA GLY A 34 9.99 -15.85 15.50
C GLY A 34 9.64 -15.18 14.16
N MET A 35 9.72 -13.85 14.10
CA MET A 35 9.48 -13.09 12.87
C MET A 35 10.55 -13.33 11.81
N LEU A 36 11.82 -13.35 12.20
CA LEU A 36 12.93 -13.66 11.30
C LEU A 36 12.80 -15.08 10.73
N ALA A 37 12.45 -16.07 11.57
CA ALA A 37 12.22 -17.43 11.11
C ALA A 37 11.08 -17.52 10.07
N LYS A 38 10.00 -16.77 10.25
CA LYS A 38 8.87 -16.70 9.30
C LYS A 38 9.24 -16.03 7.99
N GLU A 39 10.08 -15.01 8.01
CA GLU A 39 10.59 -14.37 6.80
C GLU A 39 11.44 -15.35 5.97
N PHE A 40 12.34 -16.11 6.61
CA PHE A 40 13.15 -17.13 5.95
C PHE A 40 12.35 -18.30 5.38
N THR A 41 11.20 -18.60 5.97
CA THR A 41 10.31 -19.68 5.49
C THR A 41 9.33 -19.23 4.40
N GLY A 42 9.38 -17.99 3.97
CA GLY A 42 8.48 -17.44 2.96
C GLY A 42 7.05 -17.15 3.44
N ARG A 43 6.81 -17.14 4.73
CA ARG A 43 5.50 -16.85 5.34
C ARG A 43 5.31 -15.36 5.62
N ARG A 44 5.52 -14.54 4.61
CA ARG A 44 5.43 -13.08 4.72
C ARG A 44 4.06 -12.56 5.16
N ALA A 45 2.99 -13.11 4.61
CA ALA A 45 1.64 -12.72 4.95
C ALA A 45 1.32 -13.03 6.42
N GLN A 46 1.79 -14.16 6.91
CA GLN A 46 1.55 -14.57 8.30
C GLN A 46 2.32 -13.71 9.30
N TRP A 47 3.56 -13.37 9.04
CA TRP A 47 4.28 -12.51 9.99
C TRP A 47 3.77 -11.07 9.99
N LYS A 48 3.29 -10.56 8.86
CA LYS A 48 2.59 -9.26 8.81
C LYS A 48 1.33 -9.27 9.68
N ARG A 49 0.56 -10.35 9.64
CA ARG A 49 -0.62 -10.51 10.50
C ARG A 49 -0.24 -10.58 11.97
N ASP A 50 0.77 -11.36 12.34
CA ASP A 50 1.26 -11.47 13.72
C ASP A 50 1.74 -10.12 14.28
N LEU A 51 2.43 -9.32 13.44
CA LEU A 51 2.82 -7.95 13.79
C LEU A 51 1.62 -7.05 14.02
N ALA A 52 0.63 -7.09 13.12
CA ALA A 52 -0.56 -6.25 13.19
C ALA A 52 -1.37 -6.54 14.45
N GLU A 53 -1.54 -7.81 14.83
CA GLU A 53 -2.26 -8.23 16.04
C GLU A 53 -1.57 -7.79 17.34
N ARG A 54 -0.23 -7.66 17.31
CA ARG A 54 0.58 -7.22 18.48
C ARG A 54 0.78 -5.72 18.53
N LEU A 55 0.46 -5.04 17.43
CA LEU A 55 0.70 -3.61 17.28
C LEU A 55 -0.48 -2.81 17.82
N VAL A 56 -0.22 -1.94 18.78
CA VAL A 56 -1.13 -0.87 19.16
C VAL A 56 -0.52 0.43 18.66
N PHE A 57 -1.11 1.00 17.60
CA PHE A 57 -0.66 2.28 17.04
C PHE A 57 -1.85 3.16 16.71
N ASP A 58 -1.60 4.48 16.68
CA ASP A 58 -2.57 5.47 16.23
C ASP A 58 -2.24 5.88 14.79
N PRO A 59 -3.16 5.67 13.82
CA PRO A 59 -2.94 6.10 12.43
C PRO A 59 -2.66 7.60 12.28
N ALA A 60 -3.12 8.43 13.23
CA ALA A 60 -2.86 9.87 13.24
C ALA A 60 -1.38 10.22 13.48
N GLU A 61 -0.60 9.31 14.07
CA GLU A 61 0.84 9.49 14.30
C GLU A 61 1.69 9.24 13.04
N LEU A 62 1.10 8.71 11.97
CA LEU A 62 1.81 8.45 10.71
C LEU A 62 2.03 9.73 9.93
N GLU A 63 3.12 9.78 9.17
CA GLU A 63 3.41 10.87 8.25
C GLU A 63 2.77 10.59 6.89
N TYR A 64 1.76 11.39 6.53
CA TYR A 64 1.05 11.28 5.26
C TYR A 64 1.61 12.22 4.21
N HIS A 65 1.48 11.83 2.93
CA HIS A 65 1.80 12.71 1.80
C HIS A 65 0.63 13.70 1.59
N GLU A 66 0.73 14.89 2.16
CA GLU A 66 -0.37 15.86 2.21
C GLU A 66 -0.85 16.32 0.84
N ALA A 67 0.07 16.67 -0.06
CA ALA A 67 -0.29 17.09 -1.40
C ALA A 67 -1.04 16.00 -2.18
N PHE A 68 -0.65 14.75 -2.02
CA PHE A 68 -1.33 13.61 -2.63
C PHE A 68 -2.71 13.38 -2.00
N LEU A 69 -2.84 13.50 -0.67
CA LEU A 69 -4.14 13.42 0.01
C LEU A 69 -5.10 14.51 -0.44
N ASP A 70 -4.64 15.74 -0.62
CA ASP A 70 -5.44 16.85 -1.12
C ASP A 70 -5.95 16.57 -2.54
N TRP A 71 -5.09 16.02 -3.39
CA TRP A 71 -5.48 15.60 -4.73
C TRP A 71 -6.51 14.47 -4.71
N LEU A 72 -6.33 13.44 -3.87
CA LEU A 72 -7.30 12.34 -3.71
C LEU A 72 -8.65 12.86 -3.22
N THR A 73 -8.65 13.82 -2.31
CA THR A 73 -9.88 14.47 -1.82
C THR A 73 -10.63 15.14 -2.98
N GLY A 74 -9.90 15.85 -3.84
CA GLY A 74 -10.45 16.45 -5.06
C GLY A 74 -11.01 15.42 -6.03
N GLU A 75 -10.31 14.32 -6.26
CA GLU A 75 -10.75 13.25 -7.15
C GLU A 75 -12.02 12.56 -6.62
N ARG A 76 -12.10 12.34 -5.32
CA ARG A 76 -13.32 11.83 -4.69
C ARG A 76 -14.50 12.79 -4.83
N ALA A 77 -14.28 14.09 -4.68
CA ALA A 77 -15.30 15.12 -4.86
C ALA A 77 -15.85 15.14 -6.30
N LYS A 78 -15.05 14.74 -7.27
CA LYS A 78 -15.46 14.55 -8.68
C LYS A 78 -16.25 13.25 -8.92
N GLY A 79 -16.46 12.44 -7.90
CA GLY A 79 -17.20 11.18 -7.99
C GLY A 79 -16.34 9.93 -8.23
N ARG A 80 -15.01 10.04 -8.20
CA ARG A 80 -14.14 8.86 -8.34
C ARG A 80 -14.14 8.01 -7.07
N THR A 81 -14.20 6.69 -7.25
CA THR A 81 -14.08 5.72 -6.17
C THR A 81 -12.61 5.51 -5.84
N LEU A 82 -12.25 5.56 -4.56
CA LEU A 82 -10.90 5.33 -4.05
C LEU A 82 -10.84 4.02 -3.29
N ILE A 83 -9.86 3.18 -3.63
CA ILE A 83 -9.60 1.88 -3.00
C ILE A 83 -8.18 1.89 -2.44
N LEU A 84 -8.00 1.51 -1.19
CA LEU A 84 -6.68 1.28 -0.63
C LEU A 84 -6.22 -0.13 -1.01
N ALA A 85 -5.11 -0.26 -1.74
CA ALA A 85 -4.59 -1.53 -2.23
C ALA A 85 -3.13 -1.70 -1.76
N THR A 86 -2.91 -2.48 -0.72
CA THR A 86 -1.63 -2.56 -0.03
C THR A 86 -1.15 -3.97 0.24
N ALA A 87 0.18 -4.16 0.24
CA ALA A 87 0.82 -5.38 0.71
C ALA A 87 0.86 -5.48 2.25
N SER A 88 0.55 -4.42 2.97
CA SER A 88 0.41 -4.45 4.43
C SER A 88 -0.79 -5.26 4.88
N ASP A 89 -0.76 -5.72 6.14
CA ASP A 89 -1.86 -6.53 6.67
C ASP A 89 -3.17 -5.73 6.74
N ARG A 90 -4.27 -6.43 6.53
CA ARG A 90 -5.63 -5.87 6.53
C ARG A 90 -5.97 -5.09 7.80
N ILE A 91 -5.54 -5.55 8.96
CA ILE A 91 -5.82 -4.87 10.24
C ILE A 91 -5.23 -3.46 10.23
N ILE A 92 -3.98 -3.32 9.78
CA ILE A 92 -3.30 -2.02 9.68
C ILE A 92 -3.95 -1.15 8.58
N ALA A 93 -4.20 -1.75 7.42
CA ALA A 93 -4.78 -1.04 6.28
C ALA A 93 -6.17 -0.48 6.59
N GLU A 94 -7.01 -1.22 7.28
CA GLU A 94 -8.34 -0.78 7.69
C GLU A 94 -8.28 0.37 8.70
N GLN A 95 -7.32 0.37 9.61
CA GLN A 95 -7.12 1.48 10.56
C GLN A 95 -6.69 2.77 9.83
N VAL A 96 -5.76 2.65 8.88
CA VAL A 96 -5.33 3.79 8.05
C VAL A 96 -6.48 4.30 7.19
N ALA A 97 -7.20 3.43 6.51
CA ALA A 97 -8.33 3.80 5.66
C ALA A 97 -9.45 4.50 6.46
N GLY A 98 -9.74 4.00 7.66
CA GLY A 98 -10.73 4.60 8.56
C GLY A 98 -10.33 5.99 9.04
N HIS A 99 -9.05 6.20 9.35
CA HIS A 99 -8.51 7.50 9.74
C HIS A 99 -8.57 8.52 8.59
N VAL A 100 -8.14 8.11 7.39
CA VAL A 100 -8.13 8.99 6.21
C VAL A 100 -9.56 9.33 5.74
N GLY A 101 -10.48 8.37 5.80
CA GLY A 101 -11.89 8.59 5.50
C GLY A 101 -12.25 8.81 4.03
N LEU A 102 -11.32 8.53 3.10
CA LEU A 102 -11.52 8.72 1.66
C LEU A 102 -11.84 7.44 0.89
N PHE A 103 -11.49 6.29 1.46
CA PHE A 103 -11.58 5.00 0.76
C PHE A 103 -12.94 4.33 0.91
N SER A 104 -13.45 3.81 -0.20
CA SER A 104 -14.69 3.01 -0.22
C SER A 104 -14.45 1.57 0.17
N ASP A 105 -13.22 1.06 -0.03
CA ASP A 105 -12.85 -0.31 0.26
C ASP A 105 -11.35 -0.45 0.44
N VAL A 106 -10.95 -1.59 0.99
CA VAL A 106 -9.56 -1.95 1.27
C VAL A 106 -9.26 -3.32 0.67
N MET A 107 -8.23 -3.37 -0.16
CA MET A 107 -7.60 -4.61 -0.62
C MET A 107 -6.24 -4.71 0.08
N ALA A 108 -6.05 -5.75 0.88
CA ALA A 108 -4.86 -5.88 1.71
C ALA A 108 -4.41 -7.34 1.85
N SER A 109 -3.21 -7.52 2.35
CA SER A 109 -2.70 -8.85 2.71
C SER A 109 -3.37 -9.37 3.97
N ASP A 110 -3.44 -10.69 4.08
CA ASP A 110 -3.92 -11.40 5.27
C ASP A 110 -2.93 -12.52 5.66
N SER A 111 -3.33 -13.40 6.58
CA SER A 111 -2.47 -14.50 7.06
C SER A 111 -2.10 -15.53 5.99
N THR A 112 -2.83 -15.58 4.87
CA THR A 112 -2.68 -16.57 3.79
C THR A 112 -2.25 -15.98 2.46
N PHE A 113 -2.40 -14.68 2.25
CA PHE A 113 -2.20 -14.00 0.97
C PHE A 113 -1.42 -12.69 1.12
N ASN A 114 -0.37 -12.53 0.32
CA ASN A 114 0.44 -11.31 0.26
C ASN A 114 0.13 -10.53 -1.02
N LEU A 115 -0.58 -9.41 -0.90
CA LEU A 115 -1.01 -8.54 -2.00
C LEU A 115 0.12 -7.62 -2.45
N ARG A 116 1.06 -8.17 -3.24
CA ARG A 116 2.24 -7.43 -3.71
C ARG A 116 2.58 -7.77 -5.16
N GLY A 117 3.07 -6.78 -5.91
CA GLY A 117 3.58 -6.96 -7.27
C GLY A 117 2.53 -7.56 -8.20
N GLU A 118 2.87 -8.64 -8.88
CA GLU A 118 2.00 -9.33 -9.83
C GLU A 118 0.67 -9.77 -9.21
N LYS A 119 0.68 -10.26 -7.98
CA LYS A 119 -0.57 -10.64 -7.28
C LYS A 119 -1.51 -9.47 -7.06
N LYS A 120 -0.95 -8.28 -6.79
CA LYS A 120 -1.75 -7.05 -6.69
C LYS A 120 -2.34 -6.69 -8.05
N ALA A 121 -1.55 -6.75 -9.10
CA ALA A 121 -2.01 -6.50 -10.47
C ALA A 121 -3.15 -7.46 -10.86
N GLU A 122 -2.99 -8.75 -10.65
CA GLU A 122 -4.01 -9.76 -10.92
C GLU A 122 -5.31 -9.51 -10.15
N ALA A 123 -5.21 -9.17 -8.86
CA ALA A 123 -6.37 -8.88 -8.03
C ALA A 123 -7.14 -7.63 -8.50
N LEU A 124 -6.44 -6.59 -8.90
CA LEU A 124 -7.05 -5.36 -9.44
C LEU A 124 -7.69 -5.59 -10.80
N VAL A 125 -7.04 -6.33 -11.68
CA VAL A 125 -7.60 -6.70 -12.99
C VAL A 125 -8.82 -7.61 -12.84
N SER A 126 -8.77 -8.58 -11.93
CA SER A 126 -9.91 -9.44 -11.64
C SER A 126 -11.14 -8.64 -11.19
N ARG A 127 -10.92 -7.58 -10.42
CA ARG A 127 -11.99 -6.75 -9.87
C ARG A 127 -12.51 -5.69 -10.85
N PHE A 128 -11.62 -5.02 -11.57
CA PHE A 128 -11.96 -3.83 -12.38
C PHE A 128 -11.78 -4.02 -13.88
N GLY A 129 -11.16 -5.11 -14.30
CA GLY A 129 -10.80 -5.37 -15.70
C GLY A 129 -9.43 -4.78 -16.07
N GLU A 130 -8.88 -5.27 -17.17
CA GLU A 130 -7.65 -4.76 -17.75
C GLU A 130 -7.83 -3.28 -18.11
N ARG A 131 -6.93 -2.42 -17.66
CA ARG A 131 -7.01 -0.94 -17.81
C ARG A 131 -8.28 -0.30 -17.24
N GLY A 132 -9.03 -1.01 -16.40
CA GLY A 132 -10.25 -0.56 -15.76
C GLY A 132 -10.06 0.21 -14.45
N PHE A 133 -8.82 0.53 -14.09
CA PHE A 133 -8.47 1.25 -12.85
C PHE A 133 -7.27 2.18 -13.08
N ALA A 134 -7.19 3.24 -12.29
CA ALA A 134 -5.97 4.02 -12.11
C ALA A 134 -5.19 3.45 -10.92
N TYR A 135 -3.87 3.57 -10.95
CA TYR A 135 -3.03 3.07 -9.86
C TYR A 135 -2.00 4.11 -9.41
N ALA A 136 -1.95 4.34 -8.10
CA ALA A 136 -0.97 5.19 -7.44
C ALA A 136 0.03 4.34 -6.63
N GLY A 137 1.30 4.48 -6.92
CA GLY A 137 2.39 3.74 -6.29
C GLY A 137 3.70 4.51 -6.30
N ASN A 138 4.77 3.91 -5.74
CA ASN A 138 6.06 4.60 -5.55
C ASN A 138 7.28 3.74 -5.89
N SER A 139 7.14 2.44 -6.06
CA SER A 139 8.27 1.52 -6.11
C SER A 139 8.31 0.64 -7.35
N LYS A 140 9.45 -0.01 -7.59
CA LYS A 140 9.60 -1.00 -8.67
C LYS A 140 8.66 -2.19 -8.53
N HIS A 141 8.17 -2.48 -7.33
CA HIS A 141 7.18 -3.54 -7.11
C HIS A 141 5.81 -3.20 -7.70
N ASP A 142 5.56 -1.92 -7.98
CA ASP A 142 4.33 -1.44 -8.58
C ASP A 142 4.32 -1.48 -10.12
N LEU A 143 5.47 -1.73 -10.75
CA LEU A 143 5.59 -1.81 -12.21
C LEU A 143 4.56 -2.77 -12.85
N PRO A 144 4.37 -4.01 -12.37
CA PRO A 144 3.36 -4.90 -12.94
C PRO A 144 1.94 -4.35 -12.85
N VAL A 145 1.67 -3.52 -11.85
CA VAL A 145 0.35 -2.90 -11.67
C VAL A 145 0.13 -1.76 -12.66
N TRP A 146 1.12 -0.88 -12.82
CA TRP A 146 1.03 0.21 -13.82
C TRP A 146 0.90 -0.31 -15.24
N GLU A 147 1.60 -1.38 -15.59
CA GLU A 147 1.50 -2.01 -16.92
C GLU A 147 0.07 -2.40 -17.30
N ARG A 148 -0.75 -2.73 -16.30
CA ARG A 148 -2.13 -3.19 -16.46
C ARG A 148 -3.18 -2.14 -16.06
N SER A 149 -2.75 -0.97 -15.59
CA SER A 149 -3.64 0.14 -15.25
C SER A 149 -4.00 0.99 -16.48
N GLY A 150 -5.12 1.70 -16.40
CA GLY A 150 -5.55 2.65 -17.43
C GLY A 150 -4.98 4.05 -17.23
N GLU A 151 -4.54 4.36 -16.00
CA GLU A 151 -3.94 5.64 -15.63
C GLU A 151 -2.87 5.38 -14.56
N GLY A 152 -1.68 5.93 -14.76
CA GLY A 152 -0.55 5.77 -13.85
C GLY A 152 -0.30 7.03 -13.02
N ILE A 153 -0.26 6.88 -11.70
CA ILE A 153 0.03 7.94 -10.76
C ILE A 153 1.28 7.52 -9.97
N VAL A 154 2.33 8.31 -10.06
CA VAL A 154 3.59 8.03 -9.37
C VAL A 154 3.75 9.02 -8.22
N VAL A 155 3.90 8.50 -7.00
CA VAL A 155 4.01 9.31 -5.79
C VAL A 155 5.37 9.06 -5.16
N LYS A 156 6.17 10.12 -4.99
CA LYS A 156 7.49 10.08 -4.37
C LYS A 156 8.34 8.88 -4.86
N PRO A 157 8.66 8.82 -6.15
CA PRO A 157 9.24 7.63 -6.78
C PRO A 157 10.60 7.27 -6.21
N GLU A 158 10.87 5.97 -6.10
CA GLU A 158 12.22 5.44 -5.87
C GLU A 158 13.19 5.93 -6.94
N ARG A 159 14.46 5.97 -6.58
CA ARG A 159 15.54 6.34 -7.51
C ARG A 159 15.51 5.46 -8.77
N GLY A 160 15.46 6.10 -9.93
CA GLY A 160 15.45 5.42 -11.24
C GLY A 160 14.11 4.84 -11.66
N LEU A 161 13.05 4.98 -10.84
CA LEU A 161 11.73 4.44 -11.16
C LEU A 161 11.09 5.12 -12.37
N LEU A 162 11.19 6.44 -12.45
CA LEU A 162 10.57 7.22 -13.55
C LEU A 162 11.05 6.78 -14.92
N ASP A 163 12.33 6.41 -15.06
CA ASP A 163 12.87 5.89 -16.31
C ASP A 163 12.23 4.55 -16.72
N LYS A 164 11.83 3.74 -15.74
CA LYS A 164 11.19 2.43 -15.97
C LYS A 164 9.70 2.53 -16.23
N VAL A 165 9.02 3.44 -15.56
CA VAL A 165 7.58 3.68 -15.75
C VAL A 165 7.33 4.36 -17.11
N GLY A 166 8.20 5.27 -17.51
CA GLY A 166 8.13 5.96 -18.81
C GLY A 166 6.80 6.67 -19.03
N ASP A 167 6.21 6.44 -20.19
CA ASP A 167 4.96 7.07 -20.61
C ASP A 167 3.72 6.58 -19.83
N SER A 168 3.86 5.58 -18.98
CA SER A 168 2.76 5.10 -18.13
C SER A 168 2.51 6.00 -16.90
N ALA A 169 3.35 7.00 -16.65
CA ALA A 169 3.17 7.97 -15.58
C ALA A 169 2.40 9.19 -16.09
N ASP A 170 1.10 9.22 -15.83
CA ASP A 170 0.22 10.33 -16.22
C ASP A 170 0.31 11.52 -15.24
N THR A 171 0.48 11.20 -13.95
CA THR A 171 0.59 12.19 -12.88
C THR A 171 1.74 11.82 -11.94
N ILE A 172 2.54 12.81 -11.54
CA ILE A 172 3.70 12.61 -10.66
C ILE A 172 3.62 13.57 -9.48
N PHE A 173 3.75 13.02 -8.26
CA PHE A 173 3.92 13.77 -7.00
C PHE A 173 5.33 13.49 -6.45
N GLU A 174 6.10 14.52 -6.18
CA GLU A 174 7.45 14.44 -5.58
C GLU A 174 7.43 14.46 -4.06
#